data_8d15b69c9e214fc9e159f0596f5d7c2a
#
_entry.id   8d15b69c9e214fc9e159f0596f5d7c2a
#
_cell.length_a   1.000
_cell.length_b   1.000
_cell.length_c   1.000
_cell.angle_alpha   90.00
_cell.angle_beta   90.00
_cell.angle_gamma   90.00
#
_symmetry.space_group_name_H-M   'P 1'
#
loop_
_entity.id
_entity.type
_entity.pdbx_description
1 polymer ?
#
loop_
_entity_poly.entity_id
_entity_poly.type
_entity_poly.pdbx_seq_one_letter_code
_entity_poly.pdbx_strand_id
1 'polypeptide(L)'
;MNMRNEIQKELIDAIIPFWEALRDDEYGGFYGYMDYDLNLDKKAEKGCILNSRITWFFASAYKALKDPKLLDEAAHGYEFLKEYCIDREYGGIYWSMNYDGSPKDTTKHTYNQAFSIYALSAYYEASGDSEALDLALQLFHTIEEKCTDEGGYLEAFTREFKPESNDKLSENGVLAERTMNTLLHALEAYTELYKVSKDSKVKARLEWLLDVFADKVYNPELKRQEVFFDKDYNSLIDLYSYGHDIETSWLLDRATEVLGEAEYTEKITKITDILAEQIYELAFDGHSVLTECEKGVPYTVRVWWVQAESIVGFINAYQKSGDKKYYEAAEKVWEYIKEYFIDKRPGSEWFWDLNADGSPRVGRPIVEPWKCPYHNGRMCLEIMNRLADGK
;
A
#
# COMPACT_ATOMS: atom_id res chain seq x y z
N MET A 1 -7.67 -22.29 -16.87
CA MET A 1 -8.42 -21.05 -16.48
C MET A 1 -7.50 -19.92 -16.87
N ASN A 2 -7.95 -18.74 -17.26
CA ASN A 2 -7.03 -17.63 -17.50
C ASN A 2 -6.62 -16.97 -16.19
N MET A 3 -5.49 -16.26 -16.18
CA MET A 3 -4.91 -15.61 -15.00
C MET A 3 -5.94 -14.78 -14.21
N ARG A 4 -6.76 -13.97 -14.87
CA ARG A 4 -7.81 -13.17 -14.23
C ARG A 4 -8.78 -14.00 -13.41
N ASN A 5 -9.26 -15.10 -13.96
CA ASN A 5 -10.25 -15.96 -13.28
C ASN A 5 -9.63 -16.74 -12.09
N GLU A 6 -8.35 -17.08 -12.18
CA GLU A 6 -7.62 -17.72 -11.09
C GLU A 6 -7.40 -16.74 -9.95
N ILE A 7 -7.00 -15.50 -10.26
CA ILE A 7 -6.83 -14.41 -9.29
C ILE A 7 -8.16 -14.06 -8.63
N GLN A 8 -9.26 -13.98 -9.39
CA GLN A 8 -10.59 -13.77 -8.82
C GLN A 8 -10.99 -14.90 -7.87
N LYS A 9 -10.66 -16.13 -8.22
CA LYS A 9 -10.93 -17.29 -7.37
C LYS A 9 -10.12 -17.23 -6.07
N GLU A 10 -8.85 -16.85 -6.13
CA GLU A 10 -7.99 -16.67 -4.96
C GLU A 10 -8.55 -15.59 -4.02
N LEU A 11 -9.01 -14.47 -4.57
CA LEU A 11 -9.65 -13.41 -3.78
C LEU A 11 -10.88 -13.93 -3.03
N ILE A 12 -11.79 -14.62 -3.74
CA ILE A 12 -13.11 -15.02 -3.20
C ILE A 12 -12.98 -16.23 -2.26
N ASP A 13 -12.16 -17.21 -2.61
CA ASP A 13 -12.13 -18.50 -1.89
C ASP A 13 -11.09 -18.53 -0.78
N ALA A 14 -10.08 -17.64 -0.79
CA ALA A 14 -9.00 -17.65 0.19
C ALA A 14 -8.83 -16.31 0.93
N ILE A 15 -8.55 -15.21 0.23
CA ILE A 15 -8.18 -13.95 0.87
C ILE A 15 -9.36 -13.35 1.66
N ILE A 16 -10.53 -13.20 1.05
CA ILE A 16 -11.71 -12.66 1.73
C ILE A 16 -12.08 -13.47 2.97
N PRO A 17 -12.31 -14.80 2.88
CA PRO A 17 -12.69 -15.59 4.05
C PRO A 17 -11.66 -15.58 5.18
N PHE A 18 -10.36 -15.53 4.85
CA PHE A 18 -9.30 -15.42 5.85
C PHE A 18 -9.42 -14.13 6.67
N TRP A 19 -9.56 -12.99 5.99
CA TRP A 19 -9.64 -11.68 6.66
C TRP A 19 -10.98 -11.45 7.36
N GLU A 20 -12.10 -12.01 6.88
CA GLU A 20 -13.38 -12.04 7.61
C GLU A 20 -13.24 -12.79 8.96
N ALA A 21 -12.48 -13.90 8.99
CA ALA A 21 -12.27 -14.68 10.21
C ALA A 21 -11.44 -13.96 11.27
N LEU A 22 -10.78 -12.84 10.93
CA LEU A 22 -10.00 -12.02 11.87
C LEU A 22 -10.81 -10.86 12.47
N ARG A 23 -12.11 -10.77 12.19
CA ARG A 23 -12.99 -9.78 12.81
C ARG A 23 -13.08 -9.98 14.33
N ASP A 24 -12.91 -8.89 15.08
CA ASP A 24 -13.07 -8.88 16.53
C ASP A 24 -14.41 -8.25 16.93
N ASP A 25 -15.39 -9.09 17.19
CA ASP A 25 -16.74 -8.62 17.60
C ASP A 25 -16.81 -8.21 19.08
N GLU A 26 -15.79 -8.48 19.90
CA GLU A 26 -15.77 -8.12 21.31
C GLU A 26 -15.25 -6.70 21.52
N TYR A 27 -14.15 -6.33 20.85
CA TYR A 27 -13.48 -5.03 21.04
C TYR A 27 -13.41 -4.17 19.77
N GLY A 28 -14.03 -4.61 18.69
CA GLY A 28 -14.07 -3.90 17.41
C GLY A 28 -12.78 -4.01 16.59
N GLY A 29 -12.88 -3.68 15.30
CA GLY A 29 -11.78 -3.82 14.35
C GLY A 29 -11.40 -5.28 14.09
N PHE A 30 -10.14 -5.49 13.73
CA PHE A 30 -9.62 -6.81 13.37
C PHE A 30 -8.42 -7.17 14.26
N TYR A 31 -8.24 -8.47 14.54
CA TYR A 31 -7.10 -8.97 15.31
C TYR A 31 -5.77 -8.61 14.64
N GLY A 32 -4.79 -8.24 15.47
CA GLY A 32 -3.55 -7.61 15.01
C GLY A 32 -2.40 -8.56 14.69
N TYR A 33 -2.49 -9.85 15.08
CA TYR A 33 -1.35 -10.77 14.94
C TYR A 33 -1.75 -12.23 14.85
N MET A 34 -1.17 -12.93 13.89
CA MET A 34 -1.20 -14.38 13.76
C MET A 34 0.21 -14.87 13.41
N ASP A 35 0.76 -15.78 14.18
CA ASP A 35 2.10 -16.30 13.95
C ASP A 35 2.20 -17.21 12.71
N TYR A 36 3.42 -17.70 12.41
CA TYR A 36 3.67 -18.61 11.30
C TYR A 36 2.87 -19.92 11.42
N ASP A 37 2.66 -20.41 12.66
CA ASP A 37 1.97 -21.68 12.94
C ASP A 37 0.44 -21.52 13.02
N LEU A 38 -0.08 -20.36 12.62
CA LEU A 38 -1.50 -19.99 12.59
C LEU A 38 -2.13 -19.84 13.99
N ASN A 39 -1.33 -19.56 15.01
CA ASN A 39 -1.84 -19.22 16.32
C ASN A 39 -2.25 -17.74 16.34
N LEU A 40 -3.56 -17.49 16.47
CA LEU A 40 -4.12 -16.15 16.58
C LEU A 40 -3.91 -15.61 18.00
N ASP A 41 -3.15 -14.50 18.14
CA ASP A 41 -3.05 -13.77 19.39
C ASP A 41 -4.15 -12.70 19.49
N LYS A 42 -5.24 -13.03 20.14
CA LYS A 42 -6.39 -12.12 20.34
C LYS A 42 -6.06 -10.91 21.24
N LYS A 43 -4.93 -10.93 21.96
CA LYS A 43 -4.48 -9.84 22.82
C LYS A 43 -3.30 -9.05 22.27
N ALA A 44 -2.89 -9.35 21.05
CA ALA A 44 -1.92 -8.54 20.34
C ALA A 44 -2.44 -7.11 20.10
N GLU A 45 -1.53 -6.18 19.95
CA GLU A 45 -1.89 -4.80 19.56
C GLU A 45 -2.56 -4.77 18.18
N LYS A 46 -3.46 -3.82 18.02
CA LYS A 46 -4.13 -3.53 16.76
C LYS A 46 -3.47 -2.30 16.13
N GLY A 47 -2.68 -2.51 15.07
CA GLY A 47 -2.13 -1.41 14.29
C GLY A 47 -3.24 -0.58 13.65
N CYS A 48 -3.19 0.74 13.78
CA CYS A 48 -4.16 1.60 13.10
C CYS A 48 -4.00 1.49 11.58
N ILE A 49 -2.75 1.33 11.10
CA ILE A 49 -2.49 1.09 9.68
C ILE A 49 -3.06 -0.24 9.19
N LEU A 50 -2.97 -1.31 9.99
CA LEU A 50 -3.57 -2.60 9.66
C LEU A 50 -5.08 -2.48 9.48
N ASN A 51 -5.76 -1.87 10.44
CA ASN A 51 -7.20 -1.68 10.39
C ASN A 51 -7.62 -0.74 9.26
N SER A 52 -6.84 0.30 8.94
CA SER A 52 -7.05 1.14 7.76
C SER A 52 -6.98 0.33 6.46
N ARG A 53 -5.96 -0.50 6.30
CA ARG A 53 -5.77 -1.33 5.10
C ARG A 53 -6.85 -2.39 4.95
N ILE A 54 -7.31 -3.00 6.05
CA ILE A 54 -8.42 -3.96 6.02
C ILE A 54 -9.75 -3.26 5.67
N THR A 55 -10.01 -2.09 6.23
CA THR A 55 -11.20 -1.27 5.89
C THR A 55 -11.21 -0.92 4.41
N TRP A 56 -10.09 -0.45 3.89
CA TRP A 56 -9.92 -0.18 2.46
C TRP A 56 -10.17 -1.42 1.60
N PHE A 57 -9.62 -2.58 2.01
CA PHE A 57 -9.76 -3.84 1.30
C PHE A 57 -11.22 -4.26 1.16
N PHE A 58 -11.96 -4.31 2.27
CA PHE A 58 -13.37 -4.72 2.24
C PHE A 58 -14.26 -3.72 1.51
N ALA A 59 -14.03 -2.41 1.67
CA ALA A 59 -14.74 -1.39 0.92
C ALA A 59 -14.53 -1.54 -0.61
N SER A 60 -13.29 -1.79 -1.03
CA SER A 60 -12.93 -1.98 -2.44
C SER A 60 -13.45 -3.32 -2.98
N ALA A 61 -13.40 -4.39 -2.17
CA ALA A 61 -13.98 -5.69 -2.53
C ALA A 61 -15.50 -5.60 -2.69
N TYR A 62 -16.21 -4.87 -1.82
CA TYR A 62 -17.65 -4.58 -2.00
C TYR A 62 -17.94 -3.87 -3.32
N LYS A 63 -17.13 -2.88 -3.68
CA LYS A 63 -17.31 -2.16 -4.95
C LYS A 63 -17.17 -3.08 -6.16
N ALA A 64 -16.26 -4.04 -6.10
CA ALA A 64 -16.02 -5.00 -7.18
C ALA A 64 -17.05 -6.13 -7.23
N LEU A 65 -17.41 -6.72 -6.10
CA LEU A 65 -18.22 -7.95 -6.00
C LEU A 65 -19.70 -7.70 -5.68
N LYS A 66 -20.03 -6.53 -5.11
CA LYS A 66 -21.39 -6.14 -4.69
C LYS A 66 -22.03 -7.06 -3.64
N ASP A 67 -21.21 -7.78 -2.87
CA ASP A 67 -21.69 -8.57 -1.73
C ASP A 67 -21.87 -7.67 -0.51
N PRO A 68 -23.08 -7.49 0.02
CA PRO A 68 -23.35 -6.62 1.18
C PRO A 68 -22.57 -6.98 2.44
N LYS A 69 -22.16 -8.25 2.60
CA LYS A 69 -21.34 -8.70 3.73
C LYS A 69 -19.98 -7.97 3.77
N LEU A 70 -19.39 -7.74 2.60
CA LEU A 70 -18.12 -7.02 2.51
C LEU A 70 -18.25 -5.55 2.93
N LEU A 71 -19.40 -4.93 2.70
CA LEU A 71 -19.66 -3.58 3.20
C LEU A 71 -19.82 -3.56 4.73
N ASP A 72 -20.43 -4.60 5.32
CA ASP A 72 -20.52 -4.75 6.79
C ASP A 72 -19.13 -4.90 7.42
N GLU A 73 -18.24 -5.69 6.81
CA GLU A 73 -16.84 -5.80 7.25
C GLU A 73 -16.09 -4.47 7.14
N ALA A 74 -16.29 -3.73 6.04
CA ALA A 74 -15.71 -2.39 5.88
C ALA A 74 -16.24 -1.41 6.93
N ALA A 75 -17.56 -1.45 7.22
CA ALA A 75 -18.18 -0.63 8.25
C ALA A 75 -17.61 -0.95 9.65
N HIS A 76 -17.40 -2.24 9.95
CA HIS A 76 -16.79 -2.66 11.22
C HIS A 76 -15.38 -2.09 11.41
N GLY A 77 -14.55 -2.10 10.37
CA GLY A 77 -13.23 -1.47 10.39
C GLY A 77 -13.30 0.05 10.51
N TYR A 78 -14.20 0.70 9.76
CA TYR A 78 -14.43 2.14 9.82
C TYR A 78 -14.85 2.60 11.22
N GLU A 79 -15.79 1.92 11.87
CA GLU A 79 -16.22 2.26 13.21
C GLU A 79 -15.06 2.14 14.21
N PHE A 80 -14.20 1.15 14.08
CA PHE A 80 -13.00 1.04 14.93
C PHE A 80 -12.03 2.20 14.70
N LEU A 81 -11.78 2.58 13.46
CA LEU A 81 -10.93 3.74 13.16
C LEU A 81 -11.51 5.02 13.75
N LYS A 82 -12.80 5.27 13.54
CA LYS A 82 -13.50 6.46 13.99
C LYS A 82 -13.54 6.58 15.52
N GLU A 83 -13.88 5.50 16.21
CA GLU A 83 -14.14 5.56 17.65
C GLU A 83 -12.87 5.45 18.51
N TYR A 84 -11.86 4.68 18.05
CA TYR A 84 -10.70 4.37 18.86
C TYR A 84 -9.39 4.97 18.33
N CYS A 85 -9.16 4.96 17.02
CA CYS A 85 -7.86 5.32 16.48
C CYS A 85 -7.64 6.83 16.31
N ILE A 86 -8.71 7.63 16.18
CA ILE A 86 -8.61 9.09 16.03
C ILE A 86 -8.35 9.75 17.39
N ASP A 87 -7.29 10.57 17.45
CA ASP A 87 -6.99 11.40 18.61
C ASP A 87 -7.90 12.64 18.64
N ARG A 88 -8.91 12.62 19.49
CA ARG A 88 -9.90 13.70 19.59
C ARG A 88 -9.36 14.97 20.28
N GLU A 89 -8.19 14.89 20.91
CA GLU A 89 -7.57 16.03 21.60
C GLU A 89 -6.62 16.81 20.69
N TYR A 90 -5.69 16.08 20.01
CA TYR A 90 -4.68 16.71 19.15
C TYR A 90 -4.95 16.54 17.65
N GLY A 91 -5.92 15.69 17.30
CA GLY A 91 -6.21 15.32 15.93
C GLY A 91 -5.26 14.23 15.39
N GLY A 92 -5.52 13.80 14.15
CA GLY A 92 -4.77 12.73 13.53
C GLY A 92 -5.11 11.35 14.10
N ILE A 93 -4.40 10.32 13.63
CA ILE A 93 -4.60 8.93 14.04
C ILE A 93 -3.39 8.42 14.82
N TYR A 94 -3.60 7.60 15.85
CA TYR A 94 -2.56 6.94 16.61
C TYR A 94 -1.83 5.88 15.77
N TRP A 95 -0.63 5.47 16.22
CA TRP A 95 0.10 4.38 15.58
C TRP A 95 -0.56 3.02 15.86
N SER A 96 -0.83 2.72 17.12
CA SER A 96 -1.49 1.46 17.49
C SER A 96 -2.33 1.57 18.78
N MET A 97 -3.26 0.62 18.91
CA MET A 97 -4.15 0.43 20.04
C MET A 97 -3.83 -0.88 20.74
N ASN A 98 -4.14 -0.99 22.02
CA ASN A 98 -4.24 -2.28 22.68
C ASN A 98 -5.41 -3.08 22.08
N TYR A 99 -5.45 -4.38 22.37
CA TYR A 99 -6.50 -5.27 21.87
C TYR A 99 -7.93 -4.81 22.24
N ASP A 100 -8.09 -4.10 23.36
CA ASP A 100 -9.37 -3.60 23.89
C ASP A 100 -9.76 -2.20 23.36
N GLY A 101 -9.00 -1.65 22.42
CA GLY A 101 -9.25 -0.33 21.85
C GLY A 101 -8.67 0.85 22.65
N SER A 102 -8.02 0.62 23.78
CA SER A 102 -7.31 1.70 24.49
C SER A 102 -6.01 2.08 23.74
N PRO A 103 -5.60 3.37 23.72
CA PRO A 103 -4.36 3.79 23.06
C PRO A 103 -3.13 3.08 23.61
N LYS A 104 -2.26 2.57 22.70
CA LYS A 104 -0.99 1.93 23.05
C LYS A 104 0.19 2.81 22.62
N ASP A 105 0.41 2.96 21.33
CA ASP A 105 1.41 3.87 20.79
C ASP A 105 0.70 5.08 20.18
N THR A 106 0.87 6.23 20.83
CA THR A 106 0.18 7.47 20.44
C THR A 106 0.97 8.33 19.46
N THR A 107 2.16 7.89 19.03
CA THR A 107 2.95 8.61 18.03
C THR A 107 2.18 8.76 16.72
N LYS A 108 2.51 9.80 15.97
CA LYS A 108 1.88 10.13 14.70
C LYS A 108 2.90 9.94 13.58
N HIS A 109 2.50 9.30 12.51
CA HIS A 109 3.30 9.18 11.30
C HIS A 109 2.49 9.64 10.10
N THR A 110 3.08 10.46 9.24
CA THR A 110 2.44 10.91 7.99
C THR A 110 1.95 9.75 7.17
N TYR A 111 2.77 8.70 7.06
CA TYR A 111 2.44 7.43 6.41
C TYR A 111 1.13 6.80 6.92
N ASN A 112 0.97 6.70 8.25
CA ASN A 112 -0.23 6.12 8.85
C ASN A 112 -1.46 7.02 8.69
N GLN A 113 -1.30 8.36 8.76
CA GLN A 113 -2.37 9.30 8.46
C GLN A 113 -2.86 9.11 7.01
N ALA A 114 -1.93 8.97 6.05
CA ALA A 114 -2.23 8.76 4.65
C ALA A 114 -3.06 7.48 4.41
N PHE A 115 -2.67 6.35 5.02
CA PHE A 115 -3.46 5.11 4.90
C PHE A 115 -4.87 5.23 5.48
N SER A 116 -5.04 6.03 6.51
CA SER A 116 -6.37 6.28 7.06
C SER A 116 -7.23 7.13 6.12
N ILE A 117 -6.66 8.14 5.48
CA ILE A 117 -7.32 8.90 4.41
C ILE A 117 -7.74 7.97 3.27
N TYR A 118 -6.85 7.08 2.86
CA TYR A 118 -7.11 6.10 1.80
C TYR A 118 -8.29 5.18 2.14
N ALA A 119 -8.31 4.64 3.36
CA ALA A 119 -9.38 3.79 3.86
C ALA A 119 -10.73 4.52 3.94
N LEU A 120 -10.74 5.71 4.53
CA LEU A 120 -11.94 6.53 4.69
C LEU A 120 -12.52 6.98 3.34
N SER A 121 -11.66 7.32 2.39
CA SER A 121 -12.07 7.67 1.01
C SER A 121 -12.73 6.50 0.29
N ALA A 122 -12.15 5.29 0.41
CA ALA A 122 -12.71 4.08 -0.17
C ALA A 122 -14.03 3.67 0.51
N TYR A 123 -14.12 3.81 1.84
CA TYR A 123 -15.34 3.53 2.58
C TYR A 123 -16.46 4.50 2.20
N TYR A 124 -16.17 5.80 2.09
CA TYR A 124 -17.13 6.78 1.57
C TYR A 124 -17.65 6.41 0.17
N GLU A 125 -16.74 6.05 -0.74
CA GLU A 125 -17.12 5.66 -2.11
C GLU A 125 -18.01 4.40 -2.13
N ALA A 126 -17.82 3.49 -1.18
CA ALA A 126 -18.59 2.25 -1.06
C ALA A 126 -19.95 2.45 -0.38
N SER A 127 -19.99 3.22 0.70
CA SER A 127 -21.15 3.36 1.59
C SER A 127 -22.01 4.60 1.32
N GLY A 128 -21.40 5.68 0.82
CA GLY A 128 -22.01 7.01 0.76
C GLY A 128 -22.03 7.76 2.10
N ASP A 129 -21.35 7.26 3.13
CA ASP A 129 -21.31 7.89 4.46
C ASP A 129 -20.43 9.16 4.45
N SER A 130 -21.09 10.31 4.49
CA SER A 130 -20.42 11.62 4.43
C SER A 130 -19.51 11.89 5.62
N GLU A 131 -19.74 11.27 6.80
CA GLU A 131 -18.86 11.42 7.95
C GLU A 131 -17.47 10.83 7.67
N ALA A 132 -17.38 9.75 6.91
CA ALA A 132 -16.10 9.18 6.50
C ALA A 132 -15.30 10.14 5.58
N LEU A 133 -15.98 10.84 4.66
CA LEU A 133 -15.34 11.85 3.82
C LEU A 133 -14.88 13.05 4.64
N ASP A 134 -15.71 13.52 5.58
CA ASP A 134 -15.36 14.63 6.47
C ASP A 134 -14.11 14.30 7.32
N LEU A 135 -14.02 13.07 7.85
CA LEU A 135 -12.86 12.59 8.59
C LEU A 135 -11.61 12.48 7.69
N ALA A 136 -11.75 12.01 6.45
CA ALA A 136 -10.64 11.96 5.49
C ALA A 136 -10.09 13.36 5.18
N LEU A 137 -10.97 14.34 4.98
CA LEU A 137 -10.58 15.75 4.77
C LEU A 137 -9.96 16.38 6.03
N GLN A 138 -10.44 16.04 7.22
CA GLN A 138 -9.82 16.49 8.47
C GLN A 138 -8.39 15.93 8.63
N LEU A 139 -8.17 14.65 8.32
CA LEU A 139 -6.83 14.06 8.32
C LEU A 139 -5.92 14.69 7.25
N PHE A 140 -6.44 14.96 6.06
CA PHE A 140 -5.72 15.71 5.03
C PHE A 140 -5.25 17.07 5.55
N HIS A 141 -6.15 17.87 6.14
CA HIS A 141 -5.77 19.15 6.72
C HIS A 141 -4.76 18.99 7.88
N THR A 142 -4.89 17.93 8.68
CA THR A 142 -3.93 17.64 9.75
C THR A 142 -2.52 17.37 9.19
N ILE A 143 -2.41 16.59 8.10
CA ILE A 143 -1.11 16.37 7.45
C ILE A 143 -0.55 17.69 6.91
N GLU A 144 -1.34 18.43 6.15
CA GLU A 144 -0.88 19.65 5.50
C GLU A 144 -0.47 20.77 6.49
N GLU A 145 -1.11 20.83 7.66
CA GLU A 145 -0.85 21.84 8.68
C GLU A 145 0.22 21.45 9.70
N LYS A 146 0.37 20.14 9.99
CA LYS A 146 1.20 19.67 11.11
C LYS A 146 2.34 18.74 10.73
N CYS A 147 2.27 18.11 9.54
CA CYS A 147 3.24 17.11 9.12
C CYS A 147 4.13 17.58 7.95
N THR A 148 4.15 18.88 7.66
CA THR A 148 4.93 19.45 6.57
C THR A 148 5.89 20.53 7.05
N ASP A 149 6.95 20.76 6.28
CA ASP A 149 7.80 21.93 6.34
C ASP A 149 7.90 22.59 4.95
N GLU A 150 8.84 23.53 4.75
CA GLU A 150 9.06 24.19 3.45
C GLU A 150 9.44 23.20 2.33
N GLY A 151 10.07 22.07 2.66
CA GLY A 151 10.48 21.04 1.70
C GLY A 151 9.42 19.97 1.41
N GLY A 152 8.39 19.84 2.23
CA GLY A 152 7.32 18.87 2.07
C GLY A 152 7.04 18.03 3.32
N TYR A 153 6.69 16.76 3.15
CA TYR A 153 6.26 15.90 4.25
C TYR A 153 7.41 15.46 5.14
N LEU A 154 7.18 15.55 6.45
CA LEU A 154 8.00 14.96 7.51
C LEU A 154 7.37 13.62 7.93
N GLU A 155 8.17 12.76 8.57
CA GLU A 155 7.80 11.36 8.80
C GLU A 155 7.06 11.14 10.12
N ALA A 156 7.69 11.49 11.25
CA ALA A 156 7.29 11.04 12.57
C ALA A 156 7.15 12.18 13.59
N PHE A 157 6.17 12.03 14.49
CA PHE A 157 5.82 13.04 15.47
C PHE A 157 5.38 12.40 16.78
N THR A 158 5.57 13.14 17.88
CA THR A 158 4.89 12.86 19.16
C THR A 158 3.36 12.94 18.97
N ARG A 159 2.61 12.57 20.03
CA ARG A 159 1.14 12.72 20.05
C ARG A 159 0.70 14.14 19.71
N GLU A 160 1.44 15.16 20.20
CA GLU A 160 1.15 16.59 20.01
C GLU A 160 1.71 17.17 18.70
N PHE A 161 2.16 16.33 17.79
CA PHE A 161 2.79 16.72 16.53
C PHE A 161 4.12 17.49 16.66
N LYS A 162 4.90 17.24 17.71
CA LYS A 162 6.31 17.66 17.74
C LYS A 162 7.16 16.66 16.97
N PRO A 163 8.22 17.09 16.27
CA PRO A 163 9.11 16.17 15.55
C PRO A 163 9.62 15.03 16.44
N GLU A 164 9.63 13.82 15.90
CA GLU A 164 10.09 12.58 16.54
C GLU A 164 11.01 11.81 15.58
N SER A 165 11.76 10.84 16.11
CA SER A 165 12.62 9.99 15.29
C SER A 165 11.82 9.05 14.38
N ASN A 166 12.24 8.94 13.12
CA ASN A 166 11.60 8.06 12.13
C ASN A 166 12.11 6.62 12.21
N ASP A 167 12.09 6.00 13.40
CA ASP A 167 12.61 4.65 13.59
C ASP A 167 11.75 3.56 12.93
N LYS A 168 10.45 3.83 12.72
CA LYS A 168 9.48 2.86 12.21
C LYS A 168 9.50 2.68 10.69
N LEU A 169 9.97 3.70 9.95
CA LEU A 169 10.01 3.72 8.48
C LEU A 169 11.44 3.92 7.94
N SER A 170 12.44 3.84 8.81
CA SER A 170 13.86 3.86 8.45
C SER A 170 14.41 2.46 8.47
N GLU A 171 14.91 2.01 7.33
CA GLU A 171 15.42 0.67 7.11
C GLU A 171 16.89 0.74 6.66
N ASN A 172 17.57 -0.39 6.49
CA ASN A 172 18.93 -0.49 5.97
C ASN A 172 19.97 0.33 6.77
N GLY A 173 19.70 0.58 8.07
CA GLY A 173 20.60 1.32 8.95
C GLY A 173 20.65 2.83 8.71
N VAL A 174 19.70 3.38 7.96
CA VAL A 174 19.55 4.81 7.66
C VAL A 174 18.39 5.39 8.44
N LEU A 175 18.61 6.53 9.10
CA LEU A 175 17.55 7.32 9.69
C LEU A 175 17.21 8.48 8.75
N ALA A 176 16.07 8.38 8.05
CA ALA A 176 15.67 9.33 7.03
C ALA A 176 14.72 10.39 7.57
N GLU A 177 14.88 11.63 7.14
CA GLU A 177 13.96 12.72 7.43
C GLU A 177 12.75 12.75 6.50
N ARG A 178 12.93 12.22 5.25
CA ARG A 178 11.88 11.98 4.25
C ARG A 178 12.09 10.62 3.60
N THR A 179 11.02 9.95 3.25
CA THR A 179 11.07 8.68 2.53
C THR A 179 10.23 8.71 1.27
N MET A 180 10.71 8.07 0.22
CA MET A 180 9.93 7.84 -0.99
C MET A 180 8.61 7.10 -0.64
N ASN A 181 8.68 6.17 0.30
CA ASN A 181 7.54 5.36 0.72
C ASN A 181 6.39 6.22 1.31
N THR A 182 6.69 7.18 2.20
CA THR A 182 5.68 8.13 2.71
C THR A 182 5.12 9.01 1.61
N LEU A 183 5.97 9.52 0.70
CA LEU A 183 5.52 10.33 -0.43
C LEU A 183 4.58 9.54 -1.36
N LEU A 184 4.90 8.27 -1.64
CA LEU A 184 4.11 7.39 -2.51
C LEU A 184 2.72 7.14 -1.93
N HIS A 185 2.64 6.83 -0.64
CA HIS A 185 1.34 6.54 -0.03
C HIS A 185 0.54 7.80 0.32
N ALA A 186 1.18 8.95 0.49
CA ALA A 186 0.48 10.24 0.50
C ALA A 186 -0.15 10.53 -0.88
N LEU A 187 0.59 10.31 -1.97
CA LEU A 187 0.08 10.45 -3.34
C LEU A 187 -1.09 9.47 -3.59
N GLU A 188 -0.97 8.22 -3.20
CA GLU A 188 -2.03 7.23 -3.34
C GLU A 188 -3.29 7.64 -2.57
N ALA A 189 -3.15 8.04 -1.32
CA ALA A 189 -4.25 8.50 -0.47
C ALA A 189 -4.94 9.75 -1.05
N TYR A 190 -4.17 10.71 -1.52
CA TYR A 190 -4.71 11.94 -2.10
C TYR A 190 -5.32 11.71 -3.48
N THR A 191 -4.87 10.71 -4.21
CA THR A 191 -5.51 10.26 -5.44
C THR A 191 -6.94 9.79 -5.18
N GLU A 192 -7.13 8.88 -4.21
CA GLU A 192 -8.48 8.41 -3.88
C GLU A 192 -9.33 9.50 -3.20
N LEU A 193 -8.75 10.33 -2.34
CA LEU A 193 -9.46 11.46 -1.74
C LEU A 193 -9.91 12.47 -2.80
N TYR A 194 -9.04 12.85 -3.74
CA TYR A 194 -9.41 13.75 -4.84
C TYR A 194 -10.46 13.14 -5.76
N LYS A 195 -10.36 11.85 -6.05
CA LYS A 195 -11.35 11.13 -6.86
C LYS A 195 -12.77 11.30 -6.30
N VAL A 196 -12.95 11.24 -4.99
CA VAL A 196 -14.27 11.27 -4.34
C VAL A 196 -14.72 12.67 -3.88
N SER A 197 -13.76 13.54 -3.48
CA SER A 197 -14.07 14.88 -2.95
C SER A 197 -14.11 15.97 -4.01
N LYS A 198 -13.27 15.86 -5.03
CA LYS A 198 -12.96 16.92 -6.00
C LYS A 198 -12.51 18.23 -5.34
N ASP A 199 -11.95 18.14 -4.12
CA ASP A 199 -11.45 19.30 -3.38
C ASP A 199 -10.22 19.90 -4.08
N SER A 200 -10.20 21.22 -4.24
CA SER A 200 -9.14 21.94 -4.98
C SER A 200 -7.80 21.97 -4.24
N LYS A 201 -7.80 21.88 -2.91
CA LYS A 201 -6.55 21.83 -2.12
C LYS A 201 -5.93 20.43 -2.24
N VAL A 202 -6.76 19.38 -2.21
CA VAL A 202 -6.30 18.01 -2.45
C VAL A 202 -5.72 17.91 -3.86
N LYS A 203 -6.40 18.49 -4.88
CA LYS A 203 -5.87 18.57 -6.25
C LYS A 203 -4.47 19.19 -6.28
N ALA A 204 -4.32 20.37 -5.71
CA ALA A 204 -3.04 21.09 -5.72
C ALA A 204 -1.90 20.31 -5.02
N ARG A 205 -2.23 19.55 -3.95
CA ARG A 205 -1.23 18.72 -3.28
C ARG A 205 -0.89 17.46 -4.07
N LEU A 206 -1.86 16.89 -4.80
CA LEU A 206 -1.61 15.77 -5.72
C LEU A 206 -0.71 16.20 -6.89
N GLU A 207 -0.95 17.37 -7.47
CA GLU A 207 -0.07 17.98 -8.48
C GLU A 207 1.35 18.18 -7.94
N TRP A 208 1.48 18.74 -6.77
CA TRP A 208 2.77 18.95 -6.11
C TRP A 208 3.51 17.61 -5.85
N LEU A 209 2.81 16.55 -5.40
CA LEU A 209 3.41 15.24 -5.21
C LEU A 209 3.93 14.64 -6.52
N LEU A 210 3.17 14.76 -7.61
CA LEU A 210 3.64 14.32 -8.94
C LEU A 210 4.90 15.07 -9.38
N ASP A 211 5.00 16.38 -9.10
CA ASP A 211 6.21 17.17 -9.36
C ASP A 211 7.38 16.70 -8.48
N VAL A 212 7.16 16.43 -7.20
CA VAL A 212 8.21 15.90 -6.30
C VAL A 212 8.72 14.54 -6.78
N PHE A 213 7.84 13.65 -7.23
CA PHE A 213 8.27 12.38 -7.80
C PHE A 213 9.13 12.57 -9.05
N ALA A 214 8.73 13.45 -9.95
CA ALA A 214 9.45 13.68 -11.20
C ALA A 214 10.78 14.40 -11.00
N ASP A 215 10.84 15.37 -10.07
CA ASP A 215 11.94 16.32 -9.98
C ASP A 215 12.90 16.04 -8.81
N LYS A 216 12.51 15.21 -7.80
CA LYS A 216 13.27 14.95 -6.57
C LYS A 216 13.48 13.47 -6.28
N VAL A 217 12.47 12.64 -6.49
CA VAL A 217 12.51 11.22 -6.15
C VAL A 217 13.09 10.39 -7.29
N TYR A 218 12.65 10.63 -8.51
CA TYR A 218 13.18 9.94 -9.69
C TYR A 218 14.57 10.45 -10.05
N ASN A 219 15.53 9.52 -10.15
CA ASN A 219 16.88 9.80 -10.59
C ASN A 219 17.04 9.41 -12.09
N PRO A 220 17.11 10.39 -13.01
CA PRO A 220 17.17 10.09 -14.44
C PRO A 220 18.49 9.47 -14.92
N GLU A 221 19.59 9.64 -14.17
CA GLU A 221 20.88 9.01 -14.49
C GLU A 221 20.87 7.53 -14.13
N LEU A 222 20.30 7.18 -12.98
CA LEU A 222 20.18 5.80 -12.49
C LEU A 222 18.91 5.12 -12.99
N LYS A 223 17.96 5.87 -13.58
CA LYS A 223 16.65 5.40 -14.09
C LYS A 223 15.83 4.64 -13.04
N ARG A 224 15.90 5.11 -11.79
CA ARG A 224 15.21 4.53 -10.63
C ARG A 224 14.79 5.62 -9.68
N GLN A 225 14.02 5.26 -8.66
CA GLN A 225 13.78 6.15 -7.53
C GLN A 225 14.92 6.09 -6.52
N GLU A 226 15.20 7.20 -5.84
CA GLU A 226 15.92 7.22 -4.57
C GLU A 226 14.92 6.98 -3.42
N VAL A 227 15.37 6.42 -2.30
CA VAL A 227 14.48 5.84 -1.29
C VAL A 227 14.44 6.66 0.00
N PHE A 228 15.60 7.00 0.55
CA PHE A 228 15.78 7.69 1.82
C PHE A 228 16.50 9.01 1.62
N PHE A 229 15.94 10.08 2.19
CA PHE A 229 16.42 11.43 1.97
C PHE A 229 16.67 12.16 3.29
N ASP A 230 17.62 13.11 3.26
CA ASP A 230 17.65 14.21 4.19
C ASP A 230 16.52 15.22 3.89
N LYS A 231 16.43 16.29 4.67
CA LYS A 231 15.40 17.33 4.49
C LYS A 231 15.48 18.04 3.13
N ASP A 232 16.62 18.06 2.49
CA ASP A 232 16.90 18.76 1.22
C ASP A 232 16.78 17.81 0.00
N TYR A 233 16.30 16.58 0.20
CA TYR A 233 16.18 15.50 -0.81
C TYR A 233 17.51 14.97 -1.31
N ASN A 234 18.61 15.08 -0.55
CA ASN A 234 19.82 14.33 -0.86
C ASN A 234 19.62 12.85 -0.49
N SER A 235 19.93 11.95 -1.41
CA SER A 235 19.87 10.49 -1.15
C SER A 235 20.90 10.07 -0.11
N LEU A 236 20.48 9.29 0.88
CA LEU A 236 21.28 8.86 2.01
C LEU A 236 21.89 7.46 1.83
N ILE A 237 21.48 6.71 0.82
CA ILE A 237 21.90 5.33 0.60
C ILE A 237 21.83 4.96 -0.88
N ASP A 238 22.76 4.14 -1.34
CA ASP A 238 22.67 3.50 -2.64
C ASP A 238 21.81 2.22 -2.52
N LEU A 239 20.48 2.41 -2.64
CA LEU A 239 19.47 1.38 -2.56
C LEU A 239 18.54 1.46 -3.77
N TYR A 240 18.40 0.35 -4.48
CA TYR A 240 17.41 0.19 -5.52
C TYR A 240 16.26 -0.68 -4.99
N SER A 241 15.13 -0.08 -4.65
CA SER A 241 13.95 -0.80 -4.19
C SER A 241 13.10 -1.21 -5.39
N TYR A 242 13.31 -2.41 -5.88
CA TYR A 242 12.61 -2.94 -7.06
C TYR A 242 11.10 -3.03 -6.85
N GLY A 243 10.69 -3.42 -5.64
CA GLY A 243 9.27 -3.49 -5.29
C GLY A 243 8.57 -2.15 -5.36
N HIS A 244 9.20 -1.10 -4.80
CA HIS A 244 8.60 0.23 -4.84
C HIS A 244 8.64 0.87 -6.25
N ASP A 245 9.67 0.60 -7.05
CA ASP A 245 9.71 1.13 -8.41
C ASP A 245 8.60 0.58 -9.29
N ILE A 246 8.33 -0.74 -9.21
CA ILE A 246 7.21 -1.32 -9.95
C ILE A 246 5.85 -0.86 -9.40
N GLU A 247 5.70 -0.69 -8.10
CA GLU A 247 4.49 -0.14 -7.49
C GLU A 247 4.27 1.31 -7.93
N THR A 248 5.30 2.14 -7.87
CA THR A 248 5.25 3.54 -8.31
C THR A 248 4.89 3.66 -9.78
N SER A 249 5.36 2.73 -10.64
CA SER A 249 5.12 2.78 -12.08
C SER A 249 3.64 2.80 -12.44
N TRP A 250 2.77 2.22 -11.62
CA TRP A 250 1.33 2.23 -11.89
C TRP A 250 0.54 3.17 -10.96
N LEU A 251 1.03 3.45 -9.75
CA LEU A 251 0.36 4.42 -8.85
C LEU A 251 0.45 5.85 -9.38
N LEU A 252 1.59 6.26 -9.94
CA LEU A 252 1.72 7.56 -10.59
C LEU A 252 0.82 7.67 -11.83
N ASP A 253 0.74 6.62 -12.66
CA ASP A 253 -0.19 6.60 -13.80
C ASP A 253 -1.63 6.72 -13.32
N ARG A 254 -2.00 6.00 -12.26
CA ARG A 254 -3.33 6.11 -11.64
C ARG A 254 -3.63 7.52 -11.13
N ALA A 255 -2.65 8.18 -10.53
CA ALA A 255 -2.81 9.55 -10.04
C ALA A 255 -3.07 10.52 -11.20
N THR A 256 -2.35 10.40 -12.33
CA THR A 256 -2.59 11.24 -13.50
C THR A 256 -3.94 10.99 -14.17
N GLU A 257 -4.41 9.72 -14.20
CA GLU A 257 -5.77 9.40 -14.67
C GLU A 257 -6.85 10.12 -13.85
N VAL A 258 -6.74 10.07 -12.52
CA VAL A 258 -7.71 10.69 -11.60
C VAL A 258 -7.65 12.21 -11.65
N LEU A 259 -6.44 12.77 -11.80
CA LEU A 259 -6.21 14.21 -11.97
C LEU A 259 -6.82 14.72 -13.28
N GLY A 260 -6.64 13.99 -14.39
CA GLY A 260 -7.22 14.30 -15.68
C GLY A 260 -6.53 15.42 -16.45
N GLU A 261 -5.28 15.78 -16.09
CA GLU A 261 -4.48 16.83 -16.70
C GLU A 261 -3.46 16.23 -17.68
N ALA A 262 -3.57 16.56 -18.95
CA ALA A 262 -2.74 15.99 -20.02
C ALA A 262 -1.23 16.25 -19.84
N GLU A 263 -0.87 17.41 -19.29
CA GLU A 263 0.52 17.79 -19.02
C GLU A 263 1.17 16.82 -18.01
N TYR A 264 0.48 16.51 -16.91
CA TYR A 264 0.97 15.55 -15.92
C TYR A 264 1.03 14.13 -16.50
N THR A 265 0.03 13.73 -17.28
CA THR A 265 0.06 12.43 -17.96
C THR A 265 1.29 12.31 -18.85
N GLU A 266 1.60 13.31 -19.68
CA GLU A 266 2.77 13.29 -20.57
C GLU A 266 4.10 13.29 -19.79
N LYS A 267 4.21 14.09 -18.72
CA LYS A 267 5.41 14.17 -17.87
C LYS A 267 5.67 12.84 -17.17
N ILE A 268 4.65 12.25 -16.55
CA ILE A 268 4.75 11.10 -15.65
C ILE A 268 4.89 9.79 -16.42
N THR A 269 4.17 9.61 -17.54
CA THR A 269 4.25 8.39 -18.35
C THR A 269 5.69 8.07 -18.77
N LYS A 270 6.51 9.08 -19.07
CA LYS A 270 7.92 8.88 -19.44
C LYS A 270 8.74 8.25 -18.31
N ILE A 271 8.41 8.56 -17.06
CA ILE A 271 9.08 8.01 -15.88
C ILE A 271 8.56 6.61 -15.60
N THR A 272 7.25 6.44 -15.58
CA THR A 272 6.62 5.15 -15.23
C THR A 272 6.93 4.05 -16.24
N ASP A 273 7.07 4.38 -17.53
CA ASP A 273 7.53 3.43 -18.55
C ASP A 273 8.96 2.96 -18.29
N ILE A 274 9.86 3.88 -17.93
CA ILE A 274 11.25 3.55 -17.60
C ILE A 274 11.31 2.68 -16.33
N LEU A 275 10.56 3.03 -15.27
CA LEU A 275 10.56 2.25 -14.03
C LEU A 275 10.12 0.80 -14.32
N ALA A 276 9.02 0.60 -15.04
CA ALA A 276 8.53 -0.74 -15.37
C ALA A 276 9.53 -1.54 -16.23
N GLU A 277 10.17 -0.89 -17.22
CA GLU A 277 11.18 -1.52 -18.06
C GLU A 277 12.41 -1.95 -17.26
N GLN A 278 12.91 -1.07 -16.36
CA GLN A 278 14.06 -1.39 -15.50
C GLN A 278 13.78 -2.59 -14.59
N ILE A 279 12.58 -2.69 -14.03
CA ILE A 279 12.22 -3.84 -13.20
C ILE A 279 12.12 -5.11 -14.03
N TYR A 280 11.57 -5.04 -15.25
CA TYR A 280 11.55 -6.19 -16.16
C TYR A 280 12.96 -6.68 -16.50
N GLU A 281 13.90 -5.78 -16.77
CA GLU A 281 15.23 -6.13 -17.23
C GLU A 281 16.19 -6.53 -16.09
N LEU A 282 16.07 -5.89 -14.91
CA LEU A 282 17.07 -6.04 -13.84
C LEU A 282 16.60 -6.91 -12.67
N ALA A 283 15.30 -6.96 -12.41
CA ALA A 283 14.77 -7.60 -11.21
C ALA A 283 13.91 -8.83 -11.49
N PHE A 284 13.31 -8.93 -12.68
CA PHE A 284 12.54 -10.10 -13.09
C PHE A 284 13.48 -11.20 -13.59
N ASP A 285 13.53 -12.33 -12.87
CA ASP A 285 14.44 -13.46 -13.16
C ASP A 285 13.83 -14.54 -14.06
N GLY A 286 12.68 -14.26 -14.66
CA GLY A 286 11.97 -15.19 -15.55
C GLY A 286 10.80 -15.91 -14.86
N HIS A 287 10.64 -15.78 -13.54
CA HIS A 287 9.51 -16.35 -12.78
C HIS A 287 9.06 -15.47 -11.59
N SER A 288 9.93 -14.67 -11.01
CA SER A 288 9.66 -13.83 -9.85
C SER A 288 10.44 -12.51 -9.93
N VAL A 289 10.13 -11.56 -9.06
CA VAL A 289 10.84 -10.27 -9.00
C VAL A 289 11.64 -10.18 -7.72
N LEU A 290 12.90 -9.76 -7.82
CA LEU A 290 13.79 -9.45 -6.69
C LEU A 290 13.22 -8.28 -5.88
N THR A 291 13.47 -8.26 -4.57
CA THR A 291 12.94 -7.24 -3.68
C THR A 291 13.68 -5.92 -3.80
N GLU A 292 15.01 -5.97 -3.70
CA GLU A 292 15.88 -4.78 -3.70
C GLU A 292 17.33 -5.13 -4.04
N CYS A 293 18.14 -4.09 -4.26
CA CYS A 293 19.58 -4.20 -4.46
C CYS A 293 20.28 -3.06 -3.72
N GLU A 294 21.09 -3.38 -2.71
CA GLU A 294 21.88 -2.38 -1.97
C GLU A 294 23.33 -2.41 -2.43
N LYS A 295 23.86 -1.25 -2.84
CA LYS A 295 25.26 -1.10 -3.30
C LYS A 295 25.69 -2.16 -4.32
N GLY A 296 24.79 -2.47 -5.26
CA GLY A 296 25.02 -3.46 -6.30
C GLY A 296 24.87 -4.93 -5.86
N VAL A 297 24.45 -5.20 -4.62
CA VAL A 297 24.23 -6.56 -4.11
C VAL A 297 22.73 -6.84 -4.04
N PRO A 298 22.18 -7.74 -4.89
CA PRO A 298 20.77 -8.08 -4.87
C PRO A 298 20.37 -8.84 -3.60
N TYR A 299 19.24 -8.46 -3.01
CA TYR A 299 18.62 -9.22 -1.96
C TYR A 299 17.79 -10.36 -2.56
N THR A 300 18.14 -11.59 -2.26
CA THR A 300 17.60 -12.77 -2.95
C THR A 300 16.31 -13.33 -2.34
N VAL A 301 15.90 -12.82 -1.19
CA VAL A 301 14.59 -13.15 -0.58
C VAL A 301 13.48 -12.56 -1.43
N ARG A 302 12.41 -13.31 -1.62
CA ARG A 302 11.20 -12.83 -2.31
C ARG A 302 10.16 -12.44 -1.27
N VAL A 303 9.63 -11.23 -1.39
CA VAL A 303 8.60 -10.70 -0.47
C VAL A 303 7.25 -10.68 -1.19
N TRP A 304 6.17 -11.05 -0.50
CA TRP A 304 4.83 -11.23 -1.07
C TRP A 304 4.30 -10.00 -1.81
N TRP A 305 4.48 -8.82 -1.21
CA TRP A 305 3.94 -7.59 -1.78
C TRP A 305 4.64 -7.19 -3.08
N VAL A 306 5.94 -7.44 -3.18
CA VAL A 306 6.71 -7.17 -4.39
C VAL A 306 6.16 -7.99 -5.57
N GLN A 307 5.81 -9.26 -5.34
CA GLN A 307 5.23 -10.10 -6.39
C GLN A 307 3.84 -9.61 -6.79
N ALA A 308 3.00 -9.23 -5.80
CA ALA A 308 1.68 -8.68 -6.07
C ALA A 308 1.75 -7.38 -6.89
N GLU A 309 2.60 -6.43 -6.48
CA GLU A 309 2.78 -5.16 -7.19
C GLU A 309 3.38 -5.35 -8.57
N SER A 310 4.26 -6.34 -8.75
CA SER A 310 4.84 -6.64 -10.05
C SER A 310 3.79 -7.11 -11.06
N ILE A 311 2.80 -7.90 -10.66
CA ILE A 311 1.70 -8.27 -11.55
C ILE A 311 0.94 -7.02 -12.00
N VAL A 312 0.60 -6.11 -11.08
CA VAL A 312 -0.15 -4.89 -11.44
C VAL A 312 0.67 -3.98 -12.34
N GLY A 313 1.95 -3.72 -11.98
CA GLY A 313 2.84 -2.88 -12.76
C GLY A 313 3.11 -3.43 -14.16
N PHE A 314 3.35 -4.74 -14.31
CA PHE A 314 3.52 -5.35 -15.63
C PHE A 314 2.23 -5.32 -16.46
N ILE A 315 1.06 -5.55 -15.87
CA ILE A 315 -0.20 -5.41 -16.62
C ILE A 315 -0.44 -3.96 -17.02
N ASN A 316 -0.12 -2.98 -16.16
CA ASN A 316 -0.16 -1.56 -16.51
C ASN A 316 0.76 -1.24 -17.70
N ALA A 317 2.01 -1.70 -17.67
CA ALA A 317 2.97 -1.52 -18.77
C ALA A 317 2.50 -2.20 -20.07
N TYR A 318 1.89 -3.39 -19.99
CA TYR A 318 1.28 -4.06 -21.14
C TYR A 318 0.14 -3.23 -21.73
N GLN A 319 -0.76 -2.71 -20.92
CA GLN A 319 -1.90 -1.91 -21.39
C GLN A 319 -1.47 -0.61 -22.07
N LYS A 320 -0.37 0.00 -21.62
CA LYS A 320 0.20 1.21 -22.22
C LYS A 320 0.95 0.95 -23.53
N SER A 321 1.80 -0.07 -23.54
CA SER A 321 2.73 -0.32 -24.66
C SER A 321 2.21 -1.31 -25.70
N GLY A 322 1.32 -2.23 -25.33
CA GLY A 322 0.92 -3.39 -26.13
C GLY A 322 2.00 -4.48 -26.21
N ASP A 323 3.14 -4.33 -25.52
CA ASP A 323 4.23 -5.31 -25.54
C ASP A 323 3.90 -6.52 -24.66
N LYS A 324 3.73 -7.67 -25.32
CA LYS A 324 3.34 -8.92 -24.66
C LYS A 324 4.32 -9.44 -23.63
N LYS A 325 5.59 -9.02 -23.67
CA LYS A 325 6.59 -9.43 -22.69
C LYS A 325 6.15 -9.14 -21.25
N TYR A 326 5.45 -8.01 -21.03
CA TYR A 326 4.95 -7.64 -19.72
C TYR A 326 3.77 -8.51 -19.27
N TYR A 327 2.85 -8.82 -20.18
CA TYR A 327 1.76 -9.76 -19.88
C TYR A 327 2.29 -11.14 -19.52
N GLU A 328 3.23 -11.66 -20.29
CA GLU A 328 3.90 -12.94 -20.05
C GLU A 328 4.68 -12.94 -18.72
N ALA A 329 5.30 -11.82 -18.35
CA ALA A 329 5.96 -11.67 -17.06
C ALA A 329 4.95 -11.74 -15.91
N ALA A 330 3.82 -11.02 -16.02
CA ALA A 330 2.75 -11.08 -15.02
C ALA A 330 2.20 -12.50 -14.84
N GLU A 331 1.98 -13.26 -15.94
CA GLU A 331 1.56 -14.66 -15.87
C GLU A 331 2.59 -15.53 -15.14
N LYS A 332 3.89 -15.37 -15.41
CA LYS A 332 4.94 -16.13 -14.73
C LYS A 332 5.06 -15.80 -13.25
N VAL A 333 4.93 -14.53 -12.87
CA VAL A 333 4.90 -14.13 -11.45
C VAL A 333 3.66 -14.72 -10.77
N TRP A 334 2.51 -14.76 -11.43
CA TRP A 334 1.31 -15.40 -10.89
C TRP A 334 1.50 -16.92 -10.69
N GLU A 335 2.11 -17.62 -11.64
CA GLU A 335 2.46 -19.04 -11.47
C GLU A 335 3.36 -19.26 -10.24
N TYR A 336 4.38 -18.39 -10.06
CA TYR A 336 5.27 -18.43 -8.90
C TYR A 336 4.53 -18.19 -7.59
N ILE A 337 3.60 -17.22 -7.55
CA ILE A 337 2.75 -16.97 -6.38
C ILE A 337 1.92 -18.22 -6.03
N LYS A 338 1.27 -18.83 -7.00
CA LYS A 338 0.44 -20.04 -6.78
C LYS A 338 1.24 -21.22 -6.25
N GLU A 339 2.47 -21.37 -6.71
CA GLU A 339 3.32 -22.50 -6.34
C GLU A 339 3.93 -22.32 -4.95
N TYR A 340 4.43 -21.10 -4.64
CA TYR A 340 5.30 -20.88 -3.48
C TYR A 340 4.72 -19.94 -2.42
N PHE A 341 3.99 -18.87 -2.78
CA PHE A 341 3.48 -17.90 -1.81
C PHE A 341 2.15 -18.28 -1.16
N ILE A 342 1.22 -18.85 -1.94
CA ILE A 342 -0.07 -19.25 -1.40
C ILE A 342 0.14 -20.43 -0.42
N ASP A 343 -0.08 -20.17 0.88
CA ASP A 343 0.01 -21.19 1.90
C ASP A 343 -1.18 -22.15 1.80
N LYS A 344 -0.91 -23.41 1.57
CA LYS A 344 -1.94 -24.44 1.38
C LYS A 344 -2.49 -24.98 2.71
N ARG A 345 -2.01 -24.52 3.85
CA ARG A 345 -2.53 -24.93 5.16
C ARG A 345 -3.95 -24.35 5.35
N PRO A 346 -4.91 -25.14 5.86
CA PRO A 346 -6.26 -24.64 6.12
C PRO A 346 -6.26 -23.46 7.10
N GLY A 347 -6.96 -22.39 6.76
CA GLY A 347 -7.03 -21.18 7.59
C GLY A 347 -5.80 -20.27 7.50
N SER A 348 -5.00 -20.43 6.46
CA SER A 348 -3.86 -19.56 6.14
C SER A 348 -4.16 -18.68 4.92
N GLU A 349 -3.23 -17.81 4.64
CA GLU A 349 -3.22 -16.86 3.51
C GLU A 349 -1.87 -17.00 2.77
N TRP A 350 -1.24 -15.94 2.29
CA TRP A 350 0.07 -16.02 1.67
C TRP A 350 1.18 -15.95 2.72
N PHE A 351 2.31 -16.65 2.48
CA PHE A 351 3.51 -16.45 3.27
C PHE A 351 4.04 -15.02 3.13
N TRP A 352 4.72 -14.52 4.16
CA TRP A 352 5.35 -13.21 4.13
C TRP A 352 6.49 -13.11 3.09
N ASP A 353 7.45 -14.03 3.22
CA ASP A 353 8.62 -14.06 2.37
C ASP A 353 9.14 -15.49 2.16
N LEU A 354 9.92 -15.64 1.09
CA LEU A 354 10.51 -16.91 0.67
C LEU A 354 12.03 -16.77 0.55
N ASN A 355 12.74 -17.83 0.91
CA ASN A 355 14.14 -17.98 0.58
C ASN A 355 14.35 -18.04 -0.95
N ALA A 356 15.61 -17.93 -1.40
CA ALA A 356 15.95 -17.99 -2.82
C ALA A 356 15.55 -19.31 -3.51
N ASP A 357 15.40 -20.38 -2.75
CA ASP A 357 14.96 -21.70 -3.24
C ASP A 357 13.42 -21.87 -3.27
N GLY A 358 12.67 -20.84 -2.94
CA GLY A 358 11.21 -20.86 -2.87
C GLY A 358 10.62 -21.37 -1.56
N SER A 359 11.43 -21.84 -0.61
CA SER A 359 10.94 -22.29 0.69
C SER A 359 10.48 -21.11 1.56
N PRO A 360 9.34 -21.22 2.29
CA PRO A 360 8.89 -20.17 3.21
C PRO A 360 9.90 -19.93 4.34
N ARG A 361 10.08 -18.68 4.73
CA ARG A 361 10.90 -18.33 5.88
C ARG A 361 10.10 -18.54 7.17
N VAL A 362 10.45 -19.61 7.87
CA VAL A 362 9.82 -20.01 9.14
C VAL A 362 9.96 -18.90 10.18
N GLY A 363 8.89 -18.63 10.93
CA GLY A 363 8.86 -17.63 12.00
C GLY A 363 8.38 -16.24 11.55
N ARG A 364 8.16 -16.01 10.26
CA ARG A 364 7.48 -14.79 9.78
C ARG A 364 5.98 -14.92 10.03
N PRO A 365 5.33 -13.90 10.61
CA PRO A 365 3.89 -13.96 10.91
C PRO A 365 3.05 -13.98 9.62
N ILE A 366 1.87 -14.57 9.71
CA ILE A 366 0.87 -14.52 8.64
C ILE A 366 0.08 -13.22 8.70
N VAL A 367 -0.13 -12.69 9.90
CA VAL A 367 -0.78 -11.38 10.13
C VAL A 367 0.05 -10.55 11.09
N GLU A 368 0.32 -9.31 10.69
CA GLU A 368 0.89 -8.27 11.56
C GLU A 368 0.67 -6.90 10.89
N PRO A 369 1.02 -5.77 11.49
CA PRO A 369 0.69 -4.42 10.93
C PRO A 369 1.09 -4.19 9.47
N TRP A 370 2.15 -4.84 8.99
CA TRP A 370 2.63 -4.72 7.61
C TRP A 370 2.09 -5.80 6.68
N LYS A 371 1.87 -7.02 7.20
CA LYS A 371 1.34 -8.15 6.43
C LYS A 371 -0.19 -8.21 6.56
N CYS A 372 -0.87 -7.73 5.54
CA CYS A 372 -2.32 -7.50 5.53
C CYS A 372 -2.86 -7.62 4.09
N PRO A 373 -4.19 -7.56 3.84
CA PRO A 373 -4.78 -7.79 2.52
C PRO A 373 -4.63 -6.61 1.56
N TYR A 374 -3.76 -5.65 1.86
CA TYR A 374 -3.59 -4.45 1.05
C TYR A 374 -2.96 -4.78 -0.31
N HIS A 375 -1.75 -5.36 -0.36
CA HIS A 375 -1.07 -5.60 -1.63
C HIS A 375 -1.67 -6.74 -2.45
N ASN A 376 -1.85 -7.93 -1.86
CA ASN A 376 -2.40 -9.07 -2.58
C ASN A 376 -3.90 -8.91 -2.90
N GLY A 377 -4.68 -8.34 -1.98
CA GLY A 377 -6.07 -7.99 -2.24
C GLY A 377 -6.19 -6.91 -3.32
N ARG A 378 -5.34 -5.86 -3.27
CA ARG A 378 -5.28 -4.81 -4.30
C ARG A 378 -4.92 -5.38 -5.66
N MET A 379 -3.90 -6.22 -5.72
CA MET A 379 -3.54 -6.92 -6.95
C MET A 379 -4.73 -7.69 -7.54
N CYS A 380 -5.45 -8.45 -6.73
CA CYS A 380 -6.62 -9.18 -7.21
C CYS A 380 -7.69 -8.24 -7.79
N LEU A 381 -8.02 -7.17 -7.08
CA LEU A 381 -9.03 -6.19 -7.50
C LEU A 381 -8.61 -5.43 -8.76
N GLU A 382 -7.35 -5.00 -8.83
CA GLU A 382 -6.79 -4.32 -10.01
C GLU A 382 -6.81 -5.23 -11.25
N ILE A 383 -6.37 -6.49 -11.12
CA ILE A 383 -6.36 -7.41 -12.25
C ILE A 383 -7.77 -7.78 -12.72
N MET A 384 -8.71 -7.95 -11.80
CA MET A 384 -10.13 -8.17 -12.16
C MET A 384 -10.70 -6.99 -12.96
N ASN A 385 -10.33 -5.76 -12.59
CA ASN A 385 -10.78 -4.56 -13.29
C ASN A 385 -10.05 -4.32 -14.61
N ARG A 386 -8.73 -4.44 -14.62
CA ARG A 386 -7.87 -4.16 -15.80
C ARG A 386 -8.04 -5.17 -16.93
N LEU A 387 -8.30 -6.43 -16.59
CA LEU A 387 -8.51 -7.52 -17.55
C LEU A 387 -10.00 -7.91 -17.67
N ALA A 388 -10.94 -7.01 -17.33
CA ALA A 388 -12.35 -7.24 -17.57
C ALA A 388 -12.66 -7.39 -19.08
N ASP A 389 -13.61 -8.28 -19.41
CA ASP A 389 -14.02 -8.52 -20.80
C ASP A 389 -14.47 -7.20 -21.45
N GLY A 390 -13.82 -6.84 -22.55
CA GLY A 390 -14.11 -5.63 -23.32
C GLY A 390 -13.26 -4.39 -22.97
N LYS A 391 -12.25 -4.54 -22.12
CA LYS A 391 -11.23 -3.50 -21.88
C LYS A 391 -9.93 -3.84 -22.55
#